data_d770ea6b93258add1f1af0f156cdef03
#
_entry.id   d770ea6b93258add1f1af0f156cdef03
#
_cell.length_a   1.000
_cell.length_b   1.000
_cell.length_c   1.000
_cell.angle_alpha   90.00
_cell.angle_beta   90.00
_cell.angle_gamma   90.00
#
_symmetry.space_group_name_H-M   'P 1'
#
loop_
_entity.id
_entity.type
_entity.pdbx_description
1 polymer ?
#
loop_
_entity_poly.entity_id
_entity_poly.type
_entity_poly.pdbx_seq_one_letter_code
_entity_poly.pdbx_strand_id
1 'polypeptide(L)'
;MRKLLIGLLAVMLAMPAALAETITLDGTVVSTETVPVVAPAAGVLYQVYVHEGEHVSAGDEAAALYAQPVYAEQAGTVRVFGTEGESVEALVSRYGAVLYIEPDCQYTVSTSTRYAYDVEENKIIHPGETVYLRCTTSGSTHEGVGRITSVSGSSYTVEITEGSFESGENVYICRSEDYATSSRIGRGTVSHVFPVAVTGLGTGRVSSIHVADGAHVEIGDALFDTVLVDTASSYAMISEVNGTVAEVLAMSGSAVSQGMVVASIYPDEAMRLEIAVSENDLRHMGVGARVTIEFTSGETAEGEIDWISSVARVSEDEEDDSVYFKAYVRFDAPETVRYGMTAKVTTVGE
;
A
#
# COMPACT_ATOMS: atom_id res chain seq x y z
N MET A 1 46.56 79.10 61.11
CA MET A 1 45.82 78.72 59.91
C MET A 1 45.66 77.20 59.92
N ARG A 2 44.47 76.77 60.33
CA ARG A 2 44.12 75.35 60.52
C ARG A 2 43.48 74.81 59.26
N LYS A 3 44.05 73.79 58.64
CA LYS A 3 43.41 73.04 57.56
C LYS A 3 42.64 71.83 58.14
N LEU A 4 41.34 71.90 57.98
CA LEU A 4 40.41 70.76 58.28
C LEU A 4 40.48 69.74 57.17
N LEU A 5 40.81 68.50 57.50
CA LEU A 5 40.74 67.30 56.62
C LEU A 5 39.41 66.61 56.87
N ILE A 6 38.49 66.59 55.88
CA ILE A 6 37.25 65.89 55.95
C ILE A 6 37.52 64.50 55.28
N GLY A 7 37.51 63.45 56.10
CA GLY A 7 37.59 62.03 55.63
C GLY A 7 36.22 61.56 55.17
N LEU A 8 36.10 61.27 53.89
CA LEU A 8 34.89 60.62 53.31
C LEU A 8 34.96 59.08 53.51
N LEU A 9 34.16 58.57 54.43
CA LEU A 9 34.01 57.14 54.70
C LEU A 9 33.05 56.54 53.68
N ALA A 10 33.58 55.90 52.64
CA ALA A 10 32.79 55.12 51.69
C ALA A 10 32.37 53.74 52.31
N VAL A 11 31.13 53.66 52.74
CA VAL A 11 30.51 52.37 53.11
C VAL A 11 30.18 51.61 51.85
N MET A 12 30.98 50.60 51.45
CA MET A 12 30.62 49.62 50.47
C MET A 12 29.54 48.73 51.09
N LEU A 13 28.27 48.88 50.58
CA LEU A 13 27.21 47.89 50.78
C LEU A 13 27.59 46.66 49.93
N ALA A 14 28.12 45.63 50.53
CA ALA A 14 28.17 44.31 49.91
C ALA A 14 26.73 43.77 49.89
N MET A 15 26.08 43.81 48.76
CA MET A 15 24.89 43.04 48.50
C MET A 15 25.29 41.55 48.57
N PRO A 16 24.66 40.72 49.42
CA PRO A 16 24.85 39.28 49.30
C PRO A 16 24.32 38.88 47.94
N ALA A 17 25.17 38.34 47.06
CA ALA A 17 24.72 37.57 45.93
C ALA A 17 23.89 36.41 46.50
N ALA A 18 22.60 36.43 46.30
CA ALA A 18 21.77 35.27 46.55
C ALA A 18 22.34 34.12 45.70
N LEU A 19 22.95 33.13 46.35
CA LEU A 19 23.29 31.89 45.69
C LEU A 19 21.96 31.27 45.21
N ALA A 20 21.69 31.38 43.92
CA ALA A 20 20.54 30.70 43.31
C ALA A 20 20.70 29.21 43.62
N GLU A 21 19.76 28.63 44.32
CA GLU A 21 19.74 27.19 44.66
C GLU A 21 19.57 26.43 43.33
N THR A 22 20.62 25.72 42.92
CA THR A 22 20.62 24.95 41.68
C THR A 22 19.99 23.61 41.98
N ILE A 23 18.83 23.36 41.40
CA ILE A 23 18.13 22.07 41.50
C ILE A 23 18.52 21.26 40.28
N THR A 24 18.98 20.01 40.52
CA THR A 24 19.32 19.05 39.47
C THR A 24 18.46 17.82 39.61
N LEU A 25 17.75 17.44 38.55
CA LEU A 25 16.88 16.28 38.47
C LEU A 25 17.31 15.37 37.32
N ASP A 26 17.06 14.08 37.48
CA ASP A 26 17.22 13.11 36.40
C ASP A 26 15.96 13.12 35.51
N GLY A 27 16.16 13.01 34.20
CA GLY A 27 15.09 12.96 33.25
C GLY A 27 15.30 11.91 32.16
N THR A 28 14.23 11.52 31.51
CA THR A 28 14.23 10.53 30.41
C THR A 28 13.52 11.12 29.19
N VAL A 29 14.11 10.94 28.01
CA VAL A 29 13.52 11.36 26.74
C VAL A 29 12.35 10.45 26.40
N VAL A 30 11.16 11.03 26.29
CA VAL A 30 9.90 10.32 25.99
C VAL A 30 9.15 11.00 24.85
N SER A 31 8.19 10.28 24.28
CA SER A 31 7.15 10.91 23.47
C SER A 31 5.89 11.17 24.28
N THR A 32 5.29 12.33 24.14
CA THR A 32 4.01 12.65 24.75
C THR A 32 2.82 12.22 23.90
N GLU A 33 3.06 11.81 22.65
CA GLU A 33 2.07 11.40 21.68
C GLU A 33 2.53 10.16 20.91
N THR A 34 1.57 9.36 20.45
CA THR A 34 1.81 8.21 19.59
C THR A 34 0.81 8.23 18.45
N VAL A 35 1.31 8.24 17.22
CA VAL A 35 0.49 8.22 16.01
C VAL A 35 0.48 6.79 15.45
N PRO A 36 -0.70 6.12 15.38
CA PRO A 36 -0.78 4.78 14.85
C PRO A 36 -0.81 4.77 13.32
N VAL A 37 -0.10 3.85 12.70
CA VAL A 37 -0.26 3.46 11.31
C VAL A 37 -1.26 2.32 11.26
N VAL A 38 -2.44 2.55 10.68
CA VAL A 38 -3.54 1.58 10.69
C VAL A 38 -3.80 0.97 9.33
N ALA A 39 -4.22 -0.30 9.32
CA ALA A 39 -4.65 -0.97 8.11
C ALA A 39 -5.95 -0.35 7.58
N PRO A 40 -6.00 0.16 6.33
CA PRO A 40 -7.18 0.78 5.75
C PRO A 40 -8.30 -0.23 5.48
N ALA A 41 -7.97 -1.52 5.46
CA ALA A 41 -8.89 -2.62 5.23
C ALA A 41 -8.39 -3.95 5.76
N ALA A 42 -9.29 -4.95 5.77
CA ALA A 42 -8.92 -6.33 6.01
C ALA A 42 -8.14 -6.88 4.80
N GLY A 43 -7.12 -7.67 5.06
CA GLY A 43 -6.28 -8.28 4.01
C GLY A 43 -5.07 -8.97 4.59
N VAL A 44 -4.10 -9.24 3.73
CA VAL A 44 -2.79 -9.79 4.12
C VAL A 44 -1.74 -8.74 3.81
N LEU A 45 -0.85 -8.48 4.77
CA LEU A 45 0.28 -7.58 4.55
C LEU A 45 1.23 -8.17 3.52
N TYR A 46 1.45 -7.44 2.44
CA TYR A 46 2.47 -7.78 1.45
C TYR A 46 3.86 -7.60 2.06
N GLN A 47 4.10 -6.40 2.59
CA GLN A 47 5.37 -6.06 3.22
C GLN A 47 5.18 -4.98 4.28
N VAL A 48 5.99 -5.05 5.32
CA VAL A 48 6.22 -3.98 6.29
C VAL A 48 7.62 -3.45 5.97
N TYR A 49 7.70 -2.14 5.67
CA TYR A 49 8.92 -1.49 5.19
C TYR A 49 9.73 -0.85 6.30
N VAL A 50 9.10 -0.56 7.43
CA VAL A 50 9.70 0.17 8.56
C VAL A 50 10.17 -0.76 9.66
N HIS A 51 11.17 -0.31 10.42
CA HIS A 51 11.74 -1.03 11.55
C HIS A 51 11.64 -0.18 12.83
N GLU A 52 11.53 -0.84 13.95
CA GLU A 52 11.54 -0.17 15.26
C GLU A 52 12.81 0.67 15.45
N GLY A 53 12.66 1.92 15.88
CA GLY A 53 13.73 2.90 16.02
C GLY A 53 14.15 3.61 14.73
N GLU A 54 13.56 3.28 13.56
CA GLU A 54 13.81 3.96 12.31
C GLU A 54 13.10 5.33 12.28
N HIS A 55 13.77 6.35 11.72
CA HIS A 55 13.15 7.65 11.49
C HIS A 55 12.44 7.64 10.14
N VAL A 56 11.19 8.11 10.12
CA VAL A 56 10.32 8.21 8.94
C VAL A 56 9.81 9.63 8.74
N SER A 57 9.58 9.99 7.49
CA SER A 57 8.98 11.26 7.11
C SER A 57 7.48 11.09 6.82
N ALA A 58 6.74 12.17 6.97
CA ALA A 58 5.34 12.18 6.56
C ALA A 58 5.21 11.87 5.05
N GLY A 59 4.41 10.86 4.72
CA GLY A 59 4.27 10.33 3.36
C GLY A 59 5.10 9.08 3.08
N ASP A 60 6.05 8.72 3.93
CA ASP A 60 6.82 7.48 3.78
C ASP A 60 5.92 6.25 3.96
N GLU A 61 6.14 5.24 3.14
CA GLU A 61 5.38 4.01 3.16
C GLU A 61 5.85 3.10 4.29
N ALA A 62 4.98 2.87 5.26
CA ALA A 62 5.27 2.02 6.42
C ALA A 62 4.94 0.54 6.16
N ALA A 63 3.86 0.26 5.44
CA ALA A 63 3.46 -1.09 5.05
C ALA A 63 2.54 -1.06 3.82
N ALA A 64 2.38 -2.21 3.16
CA ALA A 64 1.45 -2.38 2.05
C ALA A 64 0.60 -3.64 2.21
N LEU A 65 -0.64 -3.61 1.70
CA LEU A 65 -1.47 -4.80 1.55
C LEU A 65 -1.12 -5.56 0.27
N TYR A 66 -1.35 -6.87 0.26
CA TYR A 66 -1.12 -7.72 -0.90
C TYR A 66 -2.09 -7.37 -2.02
N ALA A 67 -1.55 -7.06 -3.18
CA ALA A 67 -2.31 -6.90 -4.41
C ALA A 67 -2.42 -8.26 -5.13
N GLN A 68 -3.63 -8.60 -5.61
CA GLN A 68 -3.88 -9.83 -6.33
C GLN A 68 -3.95 -9.56 -7.83
N PRO A 69 -3.00 -10.06 -8.63
CA PRO A 69 -2.99 -9.87 -10.06
C PRO A 69 -4.06 -10.70 -10.76
N VAL A 70 -4.65 -10.11 -11.78
CA VAL A 70 -5.63 -10.73 -12.69
C VAL A 70 -4.98 -10.83 -14.06
N TYR A 71 -4.99 -12.02 -14.61
CA TYR A 71 -4.34 -12.34 -15.87
C TYR A 71 -5.34 -12.59 -16.99
N ALA A 72 -4.90 -12.40 -18.24
CA ALA A 72 -5.67 -12.73 -19.42
C ALA A 72 -5.82 -14.26 -19.58
N GLU A 73 -7.07 -14.74 -19.70
CA GLU A 73 -7.38 -16.14 -19.97
C GLU A 73 -7.50 -16.44 -21.48
N GLN A 74 -7.57 -15.40 -22.29
CA GLN A 74 -7.57 -15.49 -23.76
C GLN A 74 -6.79 -14.33 -24.37
N ALA A 75 -6.32 -14.52 -25.61
CA ALA A 75 -5.73 -13.45 -26.42
C ALA A 75 -6.84 -12.58 -27.04
N GLY A 76 -6.51 -11.31 -27.29
CA GLY A 76 -7.42 -10.38 -27.95
C GLY A 76 -7.15 -8.93 -27.59
N THR A 77 -8.05 -8.04 -28.02
CA THR A 77 -7.96 -6.61 -27.78
C THR A 77 -8.72 -6.20 -26.52
N VAL A 78 -8.04 -5.51 -25.59
CA VAL A 78 -8.61 -5.09 -24.31
C VAL A 78 -9.49 -3.85 -24.48
N ARG A 79 -10.65 -3.85 -23.78
CA ARG A 79 -11.50 -2.69 -23.56
C ARG A 79 -11.61 -2.40 -22.07
N VAL A 80 -10.99 -1.32 -21.63
CA VAL A 80 -10.91 -0.93 -20.22
C VAL A 80 -12.07 0.02 -19.87
N PHE A 81 -12.80 -0.29 -18.79
CA PHE A 81 -13.88 0.55 -18.26
C PHE A 81 -13.54 1.11 -16.88
N GLY A 82 -12.69 0.42 -16.11
CA GLY A 82 -12.30 0.81 -14.78
C GLY A 82 -11.15 1.80 -14.77
N THR A 83 -11.03 2.52 -13.66
CA THR A 83 -9.85 3.32 -13.30
C THR A 83 -9.30 2.85 -11.97
N GLU A 84 -8.02 3.17 -11.71
CA GLU A 84 -7.38 2.87 -10.43
C GLU A 84 -8.15 3.51 -9.28
N GLY A 85 -8.31 2.77 -8.18
CA GLY A 85 -9.08 3.18 -7.01
C GLY A 85 -10.59 2.91 -7.08
N GLU A 86 -11.17 2.52 -8.23
CA GLU A 86 -12.60 2.20 -8.32
C GLU A 86 -12.94 0.85 -7.70
N SER A 87 -14.16 0.74 -7.13
CA SER A 87 -14.70 -0.54 -6.64
C SER A 87 -14.98 -1.50 -7.78
N VAL A 88 -14.46 -2.71 -7.68
CA VAL A 88 -14.72 -3.80 -8.63
C VAL A 88 -16.21 -4.12 -8.71
N GLU A 89 -16.91 -4.15 -7.56
CA GLU A 89 -18.38 -4.40 -7.52
C GLU A 89 -19.17 -3.32 -8.25
N ALA A 90 -18.76 -2.05 -8.09
CA ALA A 90 -19.41 -0.94 -8.79
C ALA A 90 -19.19 -1.03 -10.30
N LEU A 91 -17.99 -1.38 -10.75
CA LEU A 91 -17.66 -1.59 -12.17
C LEU A 91 -18.45 -2.77 -12.75
N VAL A 92 -18.46 -3.90 -12.04
CA VAL A 92 -19.20 -5.10 -12.47
C VAL A 92 -20.70 -4.82 -12.52
N SER A 93 -21.25 -4.10 -11.55
CA SER A 93 -22.68 -3.72 -11.55
C SER A 93 -23.03 -2.78 -12.70
N ARG A 94 -22.13 -1.88 -13.08
CA ARG A 94 -22.37 -0.86 -14.11
C ARG A 94 -22.07 -1.34 -15.52
N TYR A 95 -20.96 -2.06 -15.70
CA TYR A 95 -20.42 -2.42 -17.03
C TYR A 95 -20.37 -3.94 -17.25
N GLY A 96 -20.60 -4.76 -16.22
CA GLY A 96 -20.48 -6.20 -16.27
C GLY A 96 -19.07 -6.72 -16.04
N ALA A 97 -18.04 -5.84 -16.05
CA ALA A 97 -16.64 -6.21 -15.89
C ALA A 97 -15.79 -4.97 -15.53
N VAL A 98 -14.54 -5.20 -15.11
CA VAL A 98 -13.50 -4.17 -15.03
C VAL A 98 -12.99 -3.83 -16.42
N LEU A 99 -12.79 -4.86 -17.23
CA LEU A 99 -12.44 -4.76 -18.65
C LEU A 99 -13.01 -5.97 -19.42
N TYR A 100 -13.06 -5.85 -20.74
CA TYR A 100 -13.37 -6.95 -21.64
C TYR A 100 -12.17 -7.24 -22.52
N ILE A 101 -12.02 -8.53 -22.93
CA ILE A 101 -11.11 -8.94 -23.98
C ILE A 101 -11.96 -9.29 -25.20
N GLU A 102 -11.87 -8.47 -26.25
CA GLU A 102 -12.45 -8.71 -27.55
C GLU A 102 -11.56 -9.72 -28.28
N PRO A 103 -12.10 -10.89 -28.68
CA PRO A 103 -11.31 -11.91 -29.38
C PRO A 103 -10.88 -11.43 -30.77
N ASP A 104 -9.73 -11.89 -31.24
CA ASP A 104 -9.20 -11.55 -32.57
C ASP A 104 -10.07 -12.10 -33.70
N CYS A 105 -10.81 -13.15 -33.42
CA CYS A 105 -11.77 -13.74 -34.36
C CYS A 105 -13.19 -13.60 -33.81
N GLN A 106 -14.15 -13.26 -34.73
CA GLN A 106 -15.55 -13.14 -34.36
C GLN A 106 -16.30 -14.48 -34.40
N TYR A 107 -15.79 -15.46 -35.15
CA TYR A 107 -16.48 -16.71 -35.44
C TYR A 107 -15.51 -17.90 -35.32
N THR A 108 -16.01 -18.98 -34.74
CA THR A 108 -15.31 -20.26 -34.67
C THR A 108 -16.23 -21.41 -35.14
N VAL A 109 -15.59 -22.52 -35.53
CA VAL A 109 -16.28 -23.78 -35.82
C VAL A 109 -15.59 -24.89 -35.07
N SER A 110 -16.30 -25.51 -34.12
CA SER A 110 -15.87 -26.76 -33.48
C SER A 110 -16.42 -27.96 -34.20
N THR A 111 -15.57 -28.92 -34.57
CA THR A 111 -15.95 -30.07 -35.38
C THR A 111 -15.07 -31.30 -35.09
N SER A 112 -15.24 -32.34 -35.89
CA SER A 112 -14.49 -33.58 -35.76
C SER A 112 -14.21 -34.21 -37.14
N THR A 113 -13.07 -34.88 -37.26
CA THR A 113 -12.71 -35.64 -38.46
C THR A 113 -13.70 -36.81 -38.76
N ARG A 114 -14.63 -37.08 -37.86
CA ARG A 114 -15.77 -38.00 -38.11
C ARG A 114 -16.62 -37.58 -39.30
N TYR A 115 -16.62 -36.30 -39.64
CA TYR A 115 -17.33 -35.72 -40.79
C TYR A 115 -16.43 -35.50 -42.01
N ALA A 116 -15.16 -35.93 -41.92
CA ALA A 116 -14.24 -35.85 -43.05
C ALA A 116 -14.67 -36.79 -44.19
N TYR A 117 -14.24 -36.47 -45.41
CA TYR A 117 -14.32 -37.44 -46.55
C TYR A 117 -13.39 -38.59 -46.23
N ASP A 118 -13.81 -39.80 -46.57
CA ASP A 118 -13.16 -41.04 -46.15
C ASP A 118 -11.82 -41.29 -46.90
N VAL A 119 -10.84 -40.49 -46.57
CA VAL A 119 -9.44 -40.62 -46.97
C VAL A 119 -8.59 -40.44 -45.70
N GLU A 120 -7.61 -41.29 -45.48
CA GLU A 120 -6.80 -41.28 -44.23
C GLU A 120 -6.13 -39.93 -43.98
N GLU A 121 -5.66 -39.25 -45.03
CA GLU A 121 -5.04 -37.93 -44.94
C GLU A 121 -5.96 -36.89 -44.34
N ASN A 122 -7.27 -36.98 -44.59
CA ASN A 122 -8.26 -36.03 -44.04
C ASN A 122 -8.56 -36.25 -42.55
N LYS A 123 -8.12 -37.35 -42.00
CA LYS A 123 -8.27 -37.68 -40.56
C LYS A 123 -7.10 -37.18 -39.71
N ILE A 124 -6.02 -36.75 -40.34
CA ILE A 124 -4.81 -36.21 -39.67
C ILE A 124 -4.89 -34.68 -39.72
N ILE A 125 -5.07 -34.07 -38.55
CA ILE A 125 -5.26 -32.61 -38.43
C ILE A 125 -4.14 -32.04 -37.60
N HIS A 126 -3.60 -30.88 -38.02
CA HIS A 126 -2.56 -30.18 -37.30
C HIS A 126 -2.99 -28.73 -36.92
N PRO A 127 -2.66 -28.28 -35.72
CA PRO A 127 -2.83 -26.86 -35.37
C PRO A 127 -2.02 -25.97 -36.36
N GLY A 128 -2.59 -24.81 -36.70
CA GLY A 128 -1.97 -23.87 -37.64
C GLY A 128 -2.30 -24.10 -39.10
N GLU A 129 -2.96 -25.23 -39.48
CA GLU A 129 -3.39 -25.46 -40.87
C GLU A 129 -4.39 -24.38 -41.30
N THR A 130 -4.20 -23.84 -42.52
CA THR A 130 -5.19 -23.00 -43.21
C THR A 130 -6.23 -23.89 -43.84
N VAL A 131 -7.50 -23.54 -43.70
CA VAL A 131 -8.64 -24.29 -44.22
C VAL A 131 -9.66 -23.35 -44.83
N TYR A 132 -10.48 -23.89 -45.74
CA TYR A 132 -11.47 -23.15 -46.48
C TYR A 132 -12.86 -23.61 -46.04
N LEU A 133 -13.75 -22.63 -45.75
CA LEU A 133 -15.09 -22.88 -45.25
C LEU A 133 -16.11 -22.48 -46.26
N ARG A 134 -17.15 -23.30 -46.47
CA ARG A 134 -18.27 -23.01 -47.32
C ARG A 134 -19.57 -23.36 -46.62
N CYS A 135 -20.53 -22.43 -46.62
CA CYS A 135 -21.87 -22.68 -46.09
C CYS A 135 -22.58 -23.79 -46.87
N THR A 136 -23.29 -24.63 -46.13
CA THR A 136 -24.06 -25.77 -46.67
C THR A 136 -25.55 -25.46 -46.79
N THR A 137 -26.01 -24.30 -46.31
CA THR A 137 -27.42 -23.89 -46.32
C THR A 137 -27.84 -23.54 -47.73
N SER A 138 -28.95 -24.05 -48.18
CA SER A 138 -29.46 -23.77 -49.50
C SER A 138 -29.80 -22.26 -49.66
N GLY A 139 -29.18 -21.62 -50.64
CA GLY A 139 -29.35 -20.20 -50.91
C GLY A 139 -28.31 -19.27 -50.26
N SER A 140 -27.45 -19.80 -49.41
CA SER A 140 -26.28 -19.08 -48.86
C SER A 140 -25.04 -19.42 -49.67
N THR A 141 -24.24 -18.42 -50.02
CA THR A 141 -22.97 -18.56 -50.75
C THR A 141 -21.80 -18.07 -49.91
N HIS A 142 -21.93 -18.12 -48.56
CA HIS A 142 -20.87 -17.67 -47.68
C HIS A 142 -19.69 -18.61 -47.78
N GLU A 143 -18.56 -18.05 -48.11
CA GLU A 143 -17.25 -18.71 -48.20
C GLU A 143 -16.22 -17.90 -47.40
N GLY A 144 -15.20 -18.58 -46.91
CA GLY A 144 -14.18 -17.93 -46.15
C GLY A 144 -12.96 -18.83 -45.86
N VAL A 145 -12.00 -18.22 -45.22
CA VAL A 145 -10.76 -18.87 -44.78
C VAL A 145 -10.74 -18.95 -43.27
N GLY A 146 -10.18 -20.03 -42.75
CA GLY A 146 -9.99 -20.22 -41.34
C GLY A 146 -8.67 -20.90 -41.02
N ARG A 147 -8.32 -20.88 -39.77
CA ARG A 147 -7.12 -21.49 -39.24
C ARG A 147 -7.48 -22.46 -38.12
N ILE A 148 -6.89 -23.63 -38.11
CA ILE A 148 -7.08 -24.62 -37.05
C ILE A 148 -6.26 -24.17 -35.83
N THR A 149 -6.92 -23.90 -34.70
CA THR A 149 -6.28 -23.38 -33.48
C THR A 149 -6.06 -24.44 -32.42
N SER A 150 -6.96 -25.42 -32.34
CA SER A 150 -6.81 -26.50 -31.36
C SER A 150 -7.20 -27.85 -31.96
N VAL A 151 -6.50 -28.91 -31.53
CA VAL A 151 -6.77 -30.29 -31.91
C VAL A 151 -6.73 -31.18 -30.65
N SER A 152 -7.80 -31.94 -30.44
CA SER A 152 -7.90 -32.91 -29.33
C SER A 152 -8.50 -34.23 -29.84
N GLY A 153 -7.63 -35.20 -30.06
CA GLY A 153 -8.01 -36.46 -30.69
C GLY A 153 -8.58 -36.29 -32.10
N SER A 154 -9.84 -36.62 -32.31
CA SER A 154 -10.53 -36.40 -33.57
C SER A 154 -11.24 -35.04 -33.67
N SER A 155 -11.33 -34.31 -32.57
CA SER A 155 -12.02 -33.02 -32.51
C SER A 155 -11.02 -31.88 -32.72
N TYR A 156 -11.46 -30.80 -33.38
CA TYR A 156 -10.66 -29.64 -33.61
C TYR A 156 -11.53 -28.36 -33.72
N THR A 157 -10.92 -27.20 -33.49
CA THR A 157 -11.54 -25.89 -33.61
C THR A 157 -10.88 -25.10 -34.73
N VAL A 158 -11.69 -24.44 -35.54
CA VAL A 158 -11.28 -23.54 -36.61
C VAL A 158 -11.71 -22.14 -36.23
N GLU A 159 -10.80 -21.20 -36.23
CA GLU A 159 -11.07 -19.77 -36.21
C GLU A 159 -11.29 -19.27 -37.65
N ILE A 160 -12.36 -18.51 -37.89
CA ILE A 160 -12.63 -17.92 -39.22
C ILE A 160 -11.87 -16.60 -39.30
N THR A 161 -10.87 -16.55 -40.17
CA THR A 161 -10.01 -15.38 -40.36
C THR A 161 -10.51 -14.46 -41.47
N GLU A 162 -11.21 -15.00 -42.47
CA GLU A 162 -11.78 -14.26 -43.59
C GLU A 162 -13.14 -14.80 -43.99
N GLY A 163 -14.02 -13.94 -44.47
CA GLY A 163 -15.36 -14.27 -44.94
C GLY A 163 -16.45 -13.69 -44.05
N SER A 164 -17.69 -13.73 -44.57
CA SER A 164 -18.87 -13.26 -43.87
C SER A 164 -19.77 -14.43 -43.56
N PHE A 165 -19.85 -14.79 -42.26
CA PHE A 165 -20.71 -15.88 -41.80
C PHE A 165 -21.68 -15.38 -40.74
N GLU A 166 -22.78 -16.10 -40.57
CA GLU A 166 -23.73 -15.86 -39.46
C GLU A 166 -23.65 -17.00 -38.43
N SER A 167 -23.86 -16.63 -37.19
CA SER A 167 -23.94 -17.65 -36.13
C SER A 167 -25.08 -18.64 -36.42
N GLY A 168 -24.79 -19.94 -36.30
CA GLY A 168 -25.75 -21.02 -36.59
C GLY A 168 -25.65 -21.58 -38.01
N GLU A 169 -24.87 -20.99 -38.90
CA GLU A 169 -24.65 -21.56 -40.23
C GLU A 169 -23.86 -22.87 -40.16
N ASN A 170 -24.30 -23.82 -40.99
CA ASN A 170 -23.56 -25.05 -41.17
C ASN A 170 -22.56 -24.93 -42.31
N VAL A 171 -21.31 -25.28 -42.07
CA VAL A 171 -20.22 -25.17 -43.04
C VAL A 171 -19.51 -26.49 -43.26
N TYR A 172 -19.06 -26.73 -44.48
CA TYR A 172 -17.99 -27.69 -44.78
C TYR A 172 -16.65 -27.05 -44.59
N ILE A 173 -15.69 -27.79 -44.08
CA ILE A 173 -14.31 -27.39 -43.89
C ILE A 173 -13.45 -28.23 -44.80
N CYS A 174 -12.73 -27.60 -45.70
CA CYS A 174 -11.94 -28.20 -46.78
C CYS A 174 -10.50 -27.74 -46.70
N ARG A 175 -9.54 -28.59 -47.11
CA ARG A 175 -8.13 -28.20 -47.28
C ARG A 175 -7.86 -27.45 -48.57
N SER A 176 -8.74 -27.63 -49.55
CA SER A 176 -8.61 -27.04 -50.88
C SER A 176 -9.57 -25.90 -51.08
N GLU A 177 -9.09 -24.80 -51.68
CA GLU A 177 -9.84 -23.57 -52.00
C GLU A 177 -10.99 -23.79 -52.96
N ASP A 178 -10.90 -24.87 -53.77
CA ASP A 178 -11.96 -25.25 -54.71
C ASP A 178 -13.15 -25.95 -54.03
N TYR A 179 -13.08 -26.17 -52.71
CA TYR A 179 -14.09 -26.87 -51.92
C TYR A 179 -14.38 -28.31 -52.39
N ALA A 180 -13.40 -28.96 -53.00
CA ALA A 180 -13.56 -30.32 -53.49
C ALA A 180 -14.02 -31.26 -52.37
N THR A 181 -15.01 -32.09 -52.59
CA THR A 181 -15.56 -33.01 -51.60
C THR A 181 -14.48 -33.93 -51.05
N SER A 182 -13.49 -34.33 -51.89
CA SER A 182 -12.37 -35.18 -51.48
C SER A 182 -11.40 -34.51 -50.48
N SER A 183 -11.36 -33.16 -50.42
CA SER A 183 -10.53 -32.42 -49.51
C SER A 183 -11.22 -32.05 -48.18
N ARG A 184 -12.48 -32.46 -48.00
CA ARG A 184 -13.27 -32.16 -46.83
C ARG A 184 -12.73 -32.86 -45.59
N ILE A 185 -12.35 -32.09 -44.56
CA ILE A 185 -11.83 -32.57 -43.29
C ILE A 185 -12.87 -32.52 -42.16
N GLY A 186 -13.98 -31.79 -42.35
CA GLY A 186 -15.04 -31.68 -41.35
C GLY A 186 -16.32 -31.02 -41.82
N ARG A 187 -17.27 -30.99 -40.91
CA ARG A 187 -18.51 -30.20 -41.00
C ARG A 187 -18.87 -29.72 -39.63
N GLY A 188 -19.19 -28.47 -39.46
CA GLY A 188 -19.58 -27.90 -38.19
C GLY A 188 -20.56 -26.75 -38.35
N THR A 189 -20.91 -26.18 -37.20
CA THR A 189 -21.78 -25.00 -37.12
C THR A 189 -20.95 -23.83 -36.67
N VAL A 190 -21.13 -22.68 -37.34
CA VAL A 190 -20.48 -21.41 -37.00
C VAL A 190 -21.04 -20.92 -35.66
N SER A 191 -20.15 -20.61 -34.74
CA SER A 191 -20.46 -20.03 -33.43
C SER A 191 -19.82 -18.66 -33.31
N HIS A 192 -20.56 -17.69 -32.81
CA HIS A 192 -20.01 -16.35 -32.50
C HIS A 192 -19.16 -16.45 -31.23
N VAL A 193 -18.00 -15.79 -31.23
CA VAL A 193 -17.14 -15.66 -30.07
C VAL A 193 -17.43 -14.28 -29.45
N PHE A 194 -17.89 -14.28 -28.21
CA PHE A 194 -18.22 -13.06 -27.49
C PHE A 194 -17.01 -12.53 -26.73
N PRO A 195 -16.95 -11.20 -26.52
CA PRO A 195 -15.97 -10.62 -25.62
C PRO A 195 -16.05 -11.26 -24.24
N VAL A 196 -14.89 -11.53 -23.64
CA VAL A 196 -14.82 -12.14 -22.31
C VAL A 196 -14.73 -11.03 -21.26
N ALA A 197 -15.67 -11.06 -20.31
CA ALA A 197 -15.70 -10.15 -19.17
C ALA A 197 -14.64 -10.55 -18.14
N VAL A 198 -13.77 -9.65 -17.77
CA VAL A 198 -12.76 -9.85 -16.74
C VAL A 198 -13.13 -9.05 -15.50
N THR A 199 -13.45 -9.77 -14.43
CA THR A 199 -13.98 -9.19 -13.18
C THR A 199 -13.03 -9.34 -12.00
N GLY A 200 -11.91 -10.05 -12.16
CA GLY A 200 -11.06 -10.47 -11.03
C GLY A 200 -11.86 -11.29 -10.02
N LEU A 201 -11.67 -11.02 -8.73
CA LEU A 201 -12.43 -11.67 -7.65
C LEU A 201 -13.88 -11.17 -7.51
N GLY A 202 -14.29 -10.18 -8.30
CA GLY A 202 -15.61 -9.56 -8.22
C GLY A 202 -15.83 -8.65 -7.01
N THR A 203 -14.83 -8.51 -6.13
CA THR A 203 -14.86 -7.68 -4.93
C THR A 203 -13.55 -6.91 -4.77
N GLY A 204 -13.58 -5.83 -3.99
CA GLY A 204 -12.41 -5.02 -3.70
C GLY A 204 -12.27 -3.80 -4.62
N ARG A 205 -11.05 -3.31 -4.78
CA ARG A 205 -10.74 -2.16 -5.64
C ARG A 205 -9.64 -2.50 -6.64
N VAL A 206 -9.68 -1.85 -7.78
CA VAL A 206 -8.60 -1.86 -8.76
C VAL A 206 -7.43 -1.07 -8.20
N SER A 207 -6.27 -1.71 -7.97
CA SER A 207 -5.08 -1.03 -7.44
C SER A 207 -4.21 -0.45 -8.55
N SER A 208 -3.98 -1.24 -9.60
CA SER A 208 -3.24 -0.79 -10.78
C SER A 208 -3.79 -1.44 -12.03
N ILE A 209 -3.66 -0.77 -13.17
CA ILE A 209 -4.04 -1.28 -14.49
C ILE A 209 -2.78 -1.36 -15.33
N HIS A 210 -2.44 -2.58 -15.80
CA HIS A 210 -1.20 -2.85 -16.52
C HIS A 210 -1.35 -2.74 -18.04
N VAL A 211 -2.59 -2.64 -18.53
CA VAL A 211 -2.91 -2.62 -19.97
C VAL A 211 -3.64 -1.33 -20.36
N ALA A 212 -3.34 -0.80 -21.53
CA ALA A 212 -4.05 0.34 -22.09
C ALA A 212 -5.33 -0.12 -22.83
N ASP A 213 -6.34 0.77 -22.90
CA ASP A 213 -7.51 0.53 -23.75
C ASP A 213 -7.10 0.38 -25.21
N GLY A 214 -7.57 -0.66 -25.89
CA GLY A 214 -7.20 -1.02 -27.25
C GLY A 214 -5.88 -1.77 -27.38
N ALA A 215 -5.17 -2.10 -26.32
CA ALA A 215 -3.98 -2.93 -26.37
C ALA A 215 -4.33 -4.39 -26.68
N HIS A 216 -3.47 -5.07 -27.43
CA HIS A 216 -3.55 -6.51 -27.64
C HIS A 216 -2.84 -7.24 -26.51
N VAL A 217 -3.45 -8.32 -26.00
CA VAL A 217 -2.90 -9.16 -24.94
C VAL A 217 -2.89 -10.62 -25.36
N GLU A 218 -1.93 -11.34 -24.82
CA GLU A 218 -1.80 -12.79 -24.93
C GLU A 218 -2.27 -13.48 -23.66
N ILE A 219 -2.53 -14.79 -23.73
CA ILE A 219 -2.89 -15.59 -22.55
C ILE A 219 -1.76 -15.52 -21.52
N GLY A 220 -2.10 -15.15 -20.28
CA GLY A 220 -1.16 -15.03 -19.18
C GLY A 220 -0.59 -13.62 -18.97
N ASP A 221 -0.93 -12.65 -19.84
CA ASP A 221 -0.55 -11.26 -19.61
C ASP A 221 -1.29 -10.68 -18.38
N ALA A 222 -0.57 -9.92 -17.55
CA ALA A 222 -1.16 -9.23 -16.41
C ALA A 222 -2.04 -8.08 -16.88
N LEU A 223 -3.29 -8.06 -16.45
CA LEU A 223 -4.30 -7.07 -16.86
C LEU A 223 -4.44 -5.93 -15.85
N PHE A 224 -4.68 -6.29 -14.62
CA PHE A 224 -4.82 -5.35 -13.50
C PHE A 224 -4.64 -6.08 -12.17
N ASP A 225 -4.38 -5.32 -11.11
CA ASP A 225 -4.34 -5.83 -9.75
C ASP A 225 -5.58 -5.41 -8.99
N THR A 226 -6.05 -6.30 -8.10
CA THR A 226 -7.14 -6.00 -7.16
C THR A 226 -6.66 -6.13 -5.73
N VAL A 227 -7.21 -5.29 -4.85
CA VAL A 227 -7.01 -5.37 -3.41
C VAL A 227 -8.36 -5.41 -2.73
N LEU A 228 -8.50 -6.27 -1.73
CA LEU A 228 -9.72 -6.36 -0.91
C LEU A 228 -9.80 -5.16 0.03
N VAL A 229 -10.33 -4.04 -0.46
CA VAL A 229 -10.43 -2.78 0.29
C VAL A 229 -11.76 -2.10 -0.02
N ASP A 230 -12.42 -1.63 1.02
CA ASP A 230 -13.73 -0.96 0.91
C ASP A 230 -13.61 0.58 0.85
N THR A 231 -12.40 1.15 0.88
CA THR A 231 -12.18 2.60 0.89
C THR A 231 -11.25 3.08 -0.24
N ALA A 232 -11.43 4.33 -0.67
CA ALA A 232 -10.69 4.97 -1.76
C ALA A 232 -9.24 5.35 -1.41
N SER A 233 -8.73 4.92 -0.26
CA SER A 233 -7.39 5.23 0.21
C SER A 233 -6.35 4.30 -0.40
N SER A 234 -5.15 4.84 -0.62
CA SER A 234 -3.98 4.08 -1.05
C SER A 234 -3.79 2.80 -0.23
N TYR A 235 -3.38 1.73 -0.90
CA TYR A 235 -3.08 0.43 -0.27
C TYR A 235 -1.79 0.45 0.53
N ALA A 236 -0.99 1.47 0.33
CA ALA A 236 0.14 1.83 1.15
C ALA A 236 -0.36 2.45 2.45
N MET A 237 0.11 1.93 3.55
CA MET A 237 -0.02 2.54 4.86
C MET A 237 1.15 3.48 5.02
N ILE A 238 0.88 4.77 4.99
CA ILE A 238 1.90 5.82 5.06
C ILE A 238 1.99 6.40 6.46
N SER A 239 3.17 6.92 6.80
CA SER A 239 3.32 7.77 7.98
C SER A 239 2.61 9.11 7.74
N GLU A 240 1.78 9.54 8.68
CA GLU A 240 1.12 10.85 8.63
C GLU A 240 2.00 11.97 9.20
N VAL A 241 3.08 11.60 9.91
CA VAL A 241 3.97 12.51 10.63
C VAL A 241 5.44 12.20 10.38
N ASN A 242 6.29 13.20 10.59
CA ASN A 242 7.73 12.95 10.75
C ASN A 242 7.97 12.43 12.17
N GLY A 243 8.77 11.38 12.30
CA GLY A 243 9.00 10.81 13.63
C GLY A 243 9.78 9.52 13.62
N THR A 244 9.87 8.89 14.77
CA THR A 244 10.58 7.62 14.97
C THR A 244 9.56 6.49 15.18
N VAL A 245 9.74 5.38 14.48
CA VAL A 245 8.91 4.18 14.68
C VAL A 245 9.12 3.65 16.09
N ALA A 246 8.06 3.69 16.88
CA ALA A 246 8.06 3.25 18.28
C ALA A 246 7.99 1.73 18.40
N GLU A 247 7.09 1.12 17.60
CA GLU A 247 6.82 -0.31 17.64
C GLU A 247 6.25 -0.77 16.31
N VAL A 248 6.60 -1.99 15.88
CA VAL A 248 6.03 -2.68 14.74
C VAL A 248 5.21 -3.88 15.22
N LEU A 249 3.88 -3.79 15.10
CA LEU A 249 2.91 -4.72 15.69
C LEU A 249 2.49 -5.86 14.76
N ALA A 250 2.80 -5.76 13.47
CA ALA A 250 2.46 -6.78 12.48
C ALA A 250 3.63 -7.06 11.55
N MET A 251 3.72 -8.28 11.05
CA MET A 251 4.78 -8.73 10.15
C MET A 251 4.26 -8.96 8.73
N SER A 252 5.14 -8.88 7.73
CA SER A 252 4.83 -9.27 6.36
C SER A 252 4.23 -10.68 6.31
N GLY A 253 3.15 -10.86 5.54
CA GLY A 253 2.37 -12.09 5.48
C GLY A 253 1.30 -12.25 6.56
N SER A 254 1.21 -11.35 7.54
CA SER A 254 0.16 -11.39 8.58
C SER A 254 -1.19 -10.95 8.01
N ALA A 255 -2.27 -11.61 8.48
CA ALA A 255 -3.62 -11.13 8.24
C ALA A 255 -3.92 -9.95 9.15
N VAL A 256 -4.51 -8.90 8.59
CA VAL A 256 -4.93 -7.70 9.31
C VAL A 256 -6.41 -7.42 9.08
N SER A 257 -7.05 -6.81 10.08
CA SER A 257 -8.41 -6.29 9.97
C SER A 257 -8.37 -4.80 9.73
N GLN A 258 -9.45 -4.24 9.15
CA GLN A 258 -9.61 -2.79 9.02
C GLN A 258 -9.47 -2.09 10.37
N GLY A 259 -8.67 -1.02 10.43
CA GLY A 259 -8.38 -0.27 11.65
C GLY A 259 -7.37 -0.92 12.60
N MET A 260 -6.81 -2.09 12.25
CA MET A 260 -5.74 -2.72 13.04
C MET A 260 -4.46 -1.88 12.94
N VAL A 261 -3.84 -1.61 14.08
CA VAL A 261 -2.54 -0.91 14.14
C VAL A 261 -1.44 -1.84 13.67
N VAL A 262 -0.69 -1.41 12.67
CA VAL A 262 0.44 -2.17 12.07
C VAL A 262 1.76 -1.69 12.64
N ALA A 263 1.91 -0.38 12.83
CA ALA A 263 3.06 0.24 13.48
C ALA A 263 2.60 1.47 14.25
N SER A 264 3.41 1.95 15.17
CA SER A 264 3.21 3.20 15.89
C SER A 264 4.42 4.11 15.75
N ILE A 265 4.19 5.43 15.68
CA ILE A 265 5.21 6.43 15.45
C ILE A 265 5.17 7.46 16.56
N TYR A 266 6.34 7.79 17.11
CA TYR A 266 6.56 8.93 17.99
C TYR A 266 6.86 10.16 17.13
N PRO A 267 5.97 11.16 17.06
CA PRO A 267 6.23 12.39 16.30
C PRO A 267 7.42 13.16 16.86
N ASP A 268 8.25 13.72 15.98
CA ASP A 268 9.41 14.53 16.41
C ASP A 268 8.98 15.72 17.28
N GLU A 269 7.83 16.34 16.97
CA GLU A 269 7.28 17.47 17.72
C GLU A 269 6.81 17.09 19.14
N ALA A 270 6.56 15.81 19.38
CA ALA A 270 6.12 15.27 20.68
C ALA A 270 7.27 14.83 21.58
N MET A 271 8.54 14.99 21.14
CA MET A 271 9.71 14.64 21.96
C MET A 271 9.81 15.62 23.14
N ARG A 272 9.87 15.05 24.34
CA ARG A 272 10.02 15.79 25.60
C ARG A 272 10.98 15.06 26.52
N LEU A 273 11.55 15.79 27.46
CA LEU A 273 12.24 15.19 28.59
C LEU A 273 11.29 15.12 29.77
N GLU A 274 11.00 13.93 30.23
CA GLU A 274 10.17 13.67 31.40
C GLU A 274 11.03 13.73 32.66
N ILE A 275 10.63 14.55 33.64
CA ILE A 275 11.29 14.69 34.93
C ILE A 275 10.27 14.52 36.06
N ALA A 276 10.79 14.12 37.25
CA ALA A 276 10.03 14.04 38.47
C ALA A 276 10.39 15.21 39.39
N VAL A 277 9.45 16.15 39.58
CA VAL A 277 9.62 17.36 40.38
C VAL A 277 9.05 17.12 41.79
N SER A 278 9.85 17.26 42.83
CA SER A 278 9.38 17.11 44.22
C SER A 278 8.42 18.27 44.58
N GLU A 279 7.56 18.04 45.60
CA GLU A 279 6.68 19.08 46.14
C GLU A 279 7.47 20.34 46.60
N ASN A 280 8.67 20.15 47.12
CA ASN A 280 9.51 21.25 47.59
C ASN A 280 10.10 22.07 46.46
N ASP A 281 10.37 21.44 45.30
CA ASP A 281 11.01 22.05 44.12
C ASP A 281 10.01 22.75 43.19
N LEU A 282 8.71 22.49 43.32
CA LEU A 282 7.66 23.08 42.47
C LEU A 282 7.69 24.61 42.45
N ARG A 283 8.14 25.25 43.52
CA ARG A 283 8.23 26.73 43.62
C ARG A 283 9.33 27.29 42.71
N HIS A 284 10.35 26.48 42.36
CA HIS A 284 11.50 26.89 41.57
C HIS A 284 11.48 26.29 40.16
N MET A 285 10.70 25.20 39.96
CA MET A 285 10.57 24.47 38.72
C MET A 285 9.12 24.51 38.21
N GLY A 286 8.56 25.71 38.07
CA GLY A 286 7.22 25.91 37.52
C GLY A 286 7.17 25.88 36.00
N VAL A 287 5.96 25.84 35.41
CA VAL A 287 5.77 25.99 33.96
C VAL A 287 6.37 27.32 33.51
N GLY A 288 7.17 27.30 32.44
CA GLY A 288 7.94 28.45 31.92
C GLY A 288 9.36 28.54 32.49
N ALA A 289 9.74 27.72 33.47
CA ALA A 289 11.11 27.69 34.01
C ALA A 289 12.10 27.19 32.96
N ARG A 290 13.21 27.94 32.78
CA ARG A 290 14.29 27.52 31.89
C ARG A 290 15.25 26.59 32.61
N VAL A 291 15.70 25.59 31.88
CA VAL A 291 16.58 24.55 32.36
C VAL A 291 17.70 24.27 31.37
N THR A 292 18.84 23.86 31.89
CA THR A 292 19.92 23.28 31.09
C THR A 292 19.82 21.76 31.19
N ILE A 293 19.89 21.10 30.05
CA ILE A 293 19.82 19.63 29.90
C ILE A 293 21.22 19.14 29.54
N GLU A 294 21.74 18.21 30.31
CA GLU A 294 23.01 17.52 30.01
C GLU A 294 22.73 16.03 29.83
N PHE A 295 22.83 15.56 28.59
CA PHE A 295 22.64 14.14 28.27
C PHE A 295 23.83 13.32 28.72
N THR A 296 23.58 12.05 29.03
CA THR A 296 24.64 11.11 29.40
C THR A 296 25.71 10.94 28.30
N SER A 297 25.34 11.23 27.06
CA SER A 297 26.26 11.28 25.90
C SER A 297 27.26 12.45 25.92
N GLY A 298 27.08 13.43 26.83
CA GLY A 298 27.89 14.63 26.98
C GLY A 298 27.41 15.84 26.15
N GLU A 299 26.30 15.71 25.46
CA GLU A 299 25.64 16.83 24.75
C GLU A 299 24.80 17.65 25.71
N THR A 300 24.64 18.94 25.39
CA THR A 300 23.84 19.87 26.18
C THR A 300 22.78 20.52 25.34
N ALA A 301 21.63 20.79 25.92
CA ALA A 301 20.53 21.55 25.30
C ALA A 301 19.93 22.52 26.33
N GLU A 302 19.30 23.59 25.84
CA GLU A 302 18.44 24.44 26.66
C GLU A 302 17.00 23.96 26.54
N GLY A 303 16.25 24.02 27.62
CA GLY A 303 14.85 23.61 27.65
C GLY A 303 13.99 24.51 28.51
N GLU A 304 12.69 24.34 28.39
CA GLU A 304 11.67 25.02 29.17
C GLU A 304 10.64 24.01 29.64
N ILE A 305 10.26 24.07 30.91
CA ILE A 305 9.17 23.24 31.44
C ILE A 305 7.86 23.72 30.84
N ASP A 306 7.26 22.92 29.96
CA ASP A 306 6.02 23.28 29.26
C ASP A 306 4.76 22.69 29.91
N TRP A 307 4.92 21.66 30.74
CA TRP A 307 3.80 21.06 31.46
C TRP A 307 4.23 20.42 32.77
N ILE A 308 3.37 20.51 33.79
CA ILE A 308 3.49 19.82 35.07
C ILE A 308 2.16 19.21 35.43
N SER A 309 2.18 17.94 35.89
CA SER A 309 0.98 17.22 36.36
C SER A 309 0.39 17.90 37.61
N SER A 310 -0.94 18.04 37.61
CA SER A 310 -1.67 18.43 38.83
C SER A 310 -1.97 17.26 39.76
N VAL A 311 -1.53 16.06 39.39
CA VAL A 311 -1.73 14.82 40.16
C VAL A 311 -0.38 14.33 40.62
N ALA A 312 -0.21 14.23 41.92
CA ALA A 312 0.98 13.68 42.55
C ALA A 312 1.08 12.16 42.31
N ARG A 313 2.32 11.68 42.22
CA ARG A 313 2.67 10.25 42.25
C ARG A 313 3.57 9.98 43.46
N VAL A 314 3.46 8.81 44.01
CA VAL A 314 4.37 8.31 45.06
C VAL A 314 5.50 7.55 44.36
N SER A 315 6.69 7.64 44.87
CA SER A 315 7.84 6.85 44.40
C SER A 315 7.50 5.35 44.39
N GLU A 316 7.94 4.64 43.33
CA GLU A 316 7.77 3.19 43.26
C GLU A 316 8.81 2.42 44.10
N ASP A 317 9.81 3.13 44.66
CA ASP A 317 10.78 2.55 45.58
C ASP A 317 10.13 2.33 46.96
N GLU A 318 10.06 1.07 47.40
CA GLU A 318 9.45 0.68 48.69
C GLU A 318 10.08 1.37 49.93
N GLU A 319 11.27 1.98 49.80
CA GLU A 319 11.99 2.68 50.87
C GLU A 319 11.81 4.22 50.82
N ASP A 320 11.16 4.77 49.76
CA ASP A 320 11.01 6.22 49.54
C ASP A 320 9.53 6.61 49.34
N ASP A 321 8.90 7.08 50.41
CA ASP A 321 7.53 7.63 50.40
C ASP A 321 7.45 9.05 49.79
N SER A 322 8.46 9.48 49.03
CA SER A 322 8.48 10.81 48.45
C SER A 322 7.40 11.02 47.42
N VAL A 323 6.80 12.20 47.45
CA VAL A 323 5.77 12.60 46.51
C VAL A 323 6.40 13.48 45.43
N TYR A 324 6.12 13.13 44.17
CA TYR A 324 6.61 13.90 43.03
C TYR A 324 5.52 14.17 42.02
N PHE A 325 5.75 15.20 41.19
CA PHE A 325 4.90 15.58 40.10
C PHE A 325 5.64 15.38 38.79
N LYS A 326 4.99 14.65 37.86
CA LYS A 326 5.51 14.46 36.52
C LYS A 326 5.53 15.79 35.78
N ALA A 327 6.65 16.15 35.16
CA ALA A 327 6.75 17.34 34.34
C ALA A 327 7.44 17.01 33.01
N TYR A 328 7.10 17.78 31.98
CA TYR A 328 7.72 17.70 30.67
C TYR A 328 8.51 18.96 30.37
N VAL A 329 9.72 18.77 29.85
CA VAL A 329 10.60 19.82 29.37
C VAL A 329 10.62 19.76 27.84
N ARG A 330 10.25 20.86 27.21
CA ARG A 330 10.43 21.07 25.77
C ARG A 330 11.85 21.51 25.51
N PHE A 331 12.48 20.97 24.50
CA PHE A 331 13.85 21.31 24.09
C PHE A 331 14.01 21.05 22.59
N ASP A 332 15.00 21.69 21.98
CA ASP A 332 15.42 21.39 20.62
C ASP A 332 16.42 20.23 20.67
N ALA A 333 16.00 19.06 20.21
CA ALA A 333 16.76 17.84 20.33
C ALA A 333 17.96 17.83 19.36
N PRO A 334 19.21 17.65 19.85
CA PRO A 334 20.33 17.33 18.98
C PRO A 334 20.08 16.06 18.17
N GLU A 335 20.65 15.94 16.97
CA GLU A 335 20.44 14.79 16.07
C GLU A 335 20.82 13.42 16.64
N THR A 336 21.67 13.40 17.65
CA THR A 336 22.14 12.19 18.33
C THR A 336 21.23 11.73 19.45
N VAL A 337 20.30 12.58 19.92
CA VAL A 337 19.36 12.25 21.01
C VAL A 337 18.30 11.27 20.51
N ARG A 338 18.02 10.25 21.31
CA ARG A 338 17.05 9.20 21.02
C ARG A 338 16.07 9.04 22.19
N TYR A 339 14.88 8.53 21.88
CA TYR A 339 13.91 8.14 22.92
C TYR A 339 14.52 7.12 23.87
N GLY A 340 14.22 7.26 25.18
CA GLY A 340 14.76 6.43 26.24
C GLY A 340 16.13 6.88 26.79
N MET A 341 16.79 7.88 26.15
CA MET A 341 18.02 8.45 26.71
C MET A 341 17.75 9.18 28.02
N THR A 342 18.72 9.14 28.93
CA THR A 342 18.67 9.86 30.21
C THR A 342 19.50 11.13 30.16
N ALA A 343 19.07 12.14 30.91
CA ALA A 343 19.76 13.40 31.02
C ALA A 343 19.60 13.99 32.43
N LYS A 344 20.52 14.88 32.82
CA LYS A 344 20.38 15.73 33.99
C LYS A 344 19.79 17.09 33.60
N VAL A 345 18.79 17.50 34.34
CA VAL A 345 18.11 18.79 34.18
C VAL A 345 18.44 19.69 35.33
N THR A 346 19.04 20.82 35.04
CA THR A 346 19.47 21.79 36.05
C THR A 346 18.75 23.13 35.81
N THR A 347 18.23 23.73 36.91
CA THR A 347 17.58 25.04 36.81
C THR A 347 18.63 26.12 36.47
N VAL A 348 18.25 27.01 35.51
CA VAL A 348 19.03 28.22 35.26
C VAL A 348 18.62 29.28 36.30
N GLY A 349 19.49 29.51 37.29
CA GLY A 349 19.24 30.56 38.29
C GLY A 349 19.07 31.92 37.62
N GLU A 350 17.99 32.64 37.95
CA GLU A 350 17.80 34.05 37.55
C GLU A 350 18.79 34.96 38.28
#